data_bec7d0156bb3e3e7549672eb770fc90d
#
_entry.id   bec7d0156bb3e3e7549672eb770fc90d
#
_cell.length_a   1.000
_cell.length_b   1.000
_cell.length_c   1.000
_cell.angle_alpha   90.00
_cell.angle_beta   90.00
_cell.angle_gamma   90.00
#
_symmetry.space_group_name_H-M   'P 1'
#
loop_
_entity.id
_entity.type
_entity.pdbx_description
1 polymer ?
#
loop_
_entity_poly.entity_id
_entity_poly.type
_entity_poly.pdbx_seq_one_letter_code
_entity_poly.pdbx_strand_id
1 'polypeptide(L)'
;MSKTSLPHVDVAGVERLIAQNRNIVIHEGHALDLTTWINRHPGGRLAILHMVGRDATDEMNIYHSSRTLLCMKQFRIGRIHEPWTNLDPPIRSPDFYTKEALRKQEAKNGDKESLERKRRSRTSVDLSSVGLLLHNTMASRAAVVLHKKLNQTPCTRRAIPIVGVDVESQHPQSTPIVSTPTVPPTIDGSDQAAATAARERYAAELEQKEIEDGLRDNPSVDPETQRAITLEYRALHQRVKDEGLYTCRFDEYGKESIRYAILFAAFLYLLHIGWYLTSAIALGLFWQQIMFVAHDAAHCGITSNFVADTLIGAFVADFCCGLSIGWWKSSHNVHHLITNDPVHDPDLQNVPLFSNSPTFMKSVLSTFYNFRFVWDGAADFLVPYQKYTYYPVMALARFNLYMLSWLHLVSPRAAQLGAAWWTRPVEIAFMACYWYIFGYCLVWSTLPTWPIRVAFVILSHAVTIILHVQITLSHWGMPTSDLGPTESFPQRQLRTTMDVDCPAWLDFLHGGLQFQAVHHLFPRVPRHNLRQVQSLVRDFCEKTELRYQCYGFVEGNKVVLSRLEEVAKMVTTLVDCQKHMIETGESGLH
;
A
#
# COMPACT_ATOMS: atom_id res chain seq x y z
N MET A 1 32.09 33.89 18.00
CA MET A 1 30.65 33.94 17.72
C MET A 1 29.93 33.36 18.92
N SER A 2 29.16 34.18 19.64
CA SER A 2 28.35 33.74 20.79
C SER A 2 27.39 32.63 20.36
N LYS A 3 27.45 31.47 21.03
CA LYS A 3 26.45 30.43 20.89
C LYS A 3 25.14 30.95 21.48
N THR A 4 24.34 31.68 20.70
CA THR A 4 22.98 32.02 21.10
C THR A 4 22.25 30.71 21.37
N SER A 5 21.85 30.48 22.61
CA SER A 5 21.04 29.31 22.97
C SER A 5 19.73 29.36 22.18
N LEU A 6 19.36 28.24 21.55
CA LEU A 6 18.08 28.14 20.85
C LEU A 6 16.92 28.47 21.82
N PRO A 7 15.91 29.23 21.38
CA PRO A 7 14.76 29.57 22.21
C PRO A 7 13.97 28.31 22.61
N HIS A 8 13.28 28.38 23.74
CA HIS A 8 12.28 27.35 24.09
C HIS A 8 11.01 27.54 23.26
N VAL A 9 10.47 26.42 22.75
CA VAL A 9 9.21 26.37 22.01
C VAL A 9 8.30 25.37 22.71
N ASP A 10 7.15 25.83 23.15
CA ASP A 10 6.11 24.99 23.75
C ASP A 10 5.18 24.38 22.69
N VAL A 11 4.26 23.50 23.11
CA VAL A 11 3.29 22.85 22.22
C VAL A 11 2.48 23.90 21.45
N ALA A 12 2.00 24.95 22.14
CA ALA A 12 1.22 26.02 21.49
C ALA A 12 2.06 26.80 20.46
N GLY A 13 3.36 26.95 20.69
CA GLY A 13 4.30 27.53 19.74
C GLY A 13 4.45 26.69 18.48
N VAL A 14 4.58 25.37 18.63
CA VAL A 14 4.65 24.42 17.50
C VAL A 14 3.32 24.44 16.72
N GLU A 15 2.17 24.37 17.40
CA GLU A 15 0.85 24.45 16.76
C GLU A 15 0.66 25.75 15.95
N ARG A 16 1.08 26.91 16.51
CA ARG A 16 1.03 28.18 15.77
C ARG A 16 1.87 28.16 14.51
N LEU A 17 3.10 27.60 14.59
CA LEU A 17 3.97 27.48 13.42
C LEU A 17 3.37 26.57 12.34
N ILE A 18 2.77 25.44 12.75
CA ILE A 18 2.12 24.52 11.82
C ILE A 18 0.88 25.19 11.19
N ALA A 19 0.10 25.95 11.97
CA ALA A 19 -1.04 26.71 11.46
C ALA A 19 -0.64 27.82 10.46
N GLN A 20 0.63 28.23 10.47
CA GLN A 20 1.24 29.11 9.47
C GLN A 20 1.82 28.37 8.26
N ASN A 21 1.41 27.13 8.02
CA ASN A 21 1.89 26.24 6.96
C ASN A 21 3.39 25.89 7.05
N ARG A 22 3.95 25.88 8.28
CA ARG A 22 5.32 25.41 8.48
C ARG A 22 5.33 23.92 8.83
N ASN A 23 6.28 23.18 8.27
CA ASN A 23 6.46 21.75 8.51
C ASN A 23 7.42 21.53 9.68
N ILE A 24 6.88 21.55 10.90
CA ILE A 24 7.63 21.40 12.13
C ILE A 24 7.63 19.95 12.57
N VAL A 25 8.82 19.36 12.74
CA VAL A 25 9.03 18.00 13.24
C VAL A 25 9.90 18.07 14.48
N ILE A 26 9.64 17.24 15.48
CA ILE A 26 10.46 17.15 16.68
C ILE A 26 11.49 16.02 16.51
N HIS A 27 12.76 16.33 16.86
CA HIS A 27 13.86 15.37 16.83
C HIS A 27 14.85 15.67 17.96
N GLU A 28 15.13 14.71 18.80
CA GLU A 28 16.05 14.83 19.95
C GLU A 28 15.77 16.07 20.81
N GLY A 29 14.51 16.31 21.19
CA GLY A 29 14.11 17.46 21.99
C GLY A 29 14.27 18.81 21.29
N HIS A 30 14.33 18.87 19.97
CA HIS A 30 14.40 20.09 19.19
C HIS A 30 13.29 20.16 18.14
N ALA A 31 12.69 21.32 17.97
CA ALA A 31 11.82 21.60 16.83
C ALA A 31 12.67 21.91 15.59
N LEU A 32 12.41 21.16 14.51
CA LEU A 32 13.03 21.35 13.20
C LEU A 32 12.00 21.93 12.24
N ASP A 33 12.36 22.98 11.52
CA ASP A 33 11.55 23.54 10.45
C ASP A 33 12.04 23.01 9.09
N LEU A 34 11.27 22.10 8.53
CA LEU A 34 11.58 21.44 7.25
C LEU A 34 10.82 22.07 6.06
N THR A 35 10.17 23.22 6.24
CA THR A 35 9.30 23.85 5.23
C THR A 35 10.03 24.08 3.90
N THR A 36 11.26 24.56 3.94
CA THR A 36 12.06 24.83 2.73
C THR A 36 12.73 23.59 2.15
N TRP A 37 12.80 22.50 2.94
CA TRP A 37 13.46 21.26 2.56
C TRP A 37 12.52 20.20 2.01
N ILE A 38 11.25 20.22 2.40
CA ILE A 38 10.28 19.16 2.15
C ILE A 38 10.22 18.68 0.69
N ASN A 39 10.30 19.60 -0.26
CA ASN A 39 10.26 19.28 -1.69
C ASN A 39 11.60 18.74 -2.25
N ARG A 40 12.68 18.80 -1.45
CA ARG A 40 14.03 18.30 -1.81
C ARG A 40 14.39 17.01 -1.08
N HIS A 41 13.48 16.50 -0.26
CA HIS A 41 13.72 15.31 0.54
C HIS A 41 13.75 14.06 -0.37
N PRO A 42 14.87 13.31 -0.43
CA PRO A 42 14.98 12.13 -1.31
C PRO A 42 14.00 11.00 -0.98
N GLY A 43 13.56 10.90 0.28
CA GLY A 43 12.54 9.95 0.74
C GLY A 43 11.10 10.35 0.40
N GLY A 44 10.91 11.46 -0.33
CA GLY A 44 9.59 11.97 -0.69
C GLY A 44 9.01 12.95 0.33
N ARG A 45 8.09 13.77 -0.14
CA ARG A 45 7.41 14.82 0.66
C ARG A 45 6.54 14.21 1.76
N LEU A 46 5.84 13.12 1.45
CA LEU A 46 4.87 12.50 2.37
C LEU A 46 5.54 11.99 3.65
N ALA A 47 6.75 11.44 3.57
CA ALA A 47 7.49 10.99 4.73
C ALA A 47 7.65 12.10 5.80
N ILE A 48 7.89 13.35 5.38
CA ILE A 48 7.95 14.48 6.29
C ILE A 48 6.55 14.88 6.78
N LEU A 49 5.55 14.91 5.88
CA LEU A 49 4.19 15.34 6.25
C LEU A 49 3.56 14.45 7.32
N HIS A 50 3.86 13.14 7.30
CA HIS A 50 3.40 12.21 8.33
C HIS A 50 3.99 12.48 9.71
N MET A 51 5.15 13.16 9.77
CA MET A 51 5.86 13.45 11.00
C MET A 51 5.64 14.88 11.51
N VAL A 52 4.88 15.72 10.82
CA VAL A 52 4.59 17.10 11.27
C VAL A 52 3.83 17.06 12.60
N GLY A 53 4.38 17.79 13.60
CA GLY A 53 3.82 17.83 14.96
C GLY A 53 4.12 16.60 15.82
N ARG A 54 4.96 15.66 15.33
CA ARG A 54 5.33 14.43 16.05
C ARG A 54 6.80 14.45 16.46
N ASP A 55 7.12 13.70 17.53
CA ASP A 55 8.50 13.31 17.82
C ASP A 55 8.86 12.14 16.88
N ALA A 56 9.65 12.45 15.87
CA ALA A 56 10.13 11.51 14.87
C ALA A 56 11.57 11.08 15.16
N THR A 57 12.01 11.14 16.41
CA THR A 57 13.41 10.85 16.77
C THR A 57 13.80 9.44 16.36
N ASP A 58 12.95 8.46 16.62
CA ASP A 58 13.28 7.07 16.38
C ASP A 58 13.24 6.75 14.88
N GLU A 59 12.22 7.21 14.17
CA GLU A 59 12.10 7.07 12.71
C GLU A 59 13.27 7.78 12.00
N MET A 60 13.58 9.00 12.37
CA MET A 60 14.69 9.74 11.75
C MET A 60 16.03 9.05 11.97
N ASN A 61 16.27 8.51 13.15
CA ASN A 61 17.53 7.85 13.50
C ASN A 61 17.76 6.52 12.79
N ILE A 62 16.70 5.79 12.44
CA ILE A 62 16.81 4.51 11.71
C ILE A 62 16.92 4.69 10.19
N TYR A 63 16.23 5.72 9.63
CA TYR A 63 16.24 5.96 8.17
C TYR A 63 17.45 6.75 7.69
N HIS A 64 18.13 7.49 8.56
CA HIS A 64 19.21 8.39 8.14
C HIS A 64 20.57 7.98 8.69
N SER A 65 21.60 8.23 7.88
CA SER A 65 22.98 8.06 8.32
C SER A 65 23.36 9.14 9.35
N SER A 66 24.35 8.86 10.20
CA SER A 66 24.87 9.84 11.16
C SER A 66 25.28 11.17 10.51
N ARG A 67 25.82 11.11 9.27
CA ARG A 67 26.16 12.30 8.48
C ARG A 67 24.92 13.12 8.13
N THR A 68 23.83 12.47 7.71
CA THR A 68 22.56 13.12 7.40
C THR A 68 21.95 13.75 8.63
N LEU A 69 21.94 13.04 9.77
CA LEU A 69 21.45 13.56 11.05
C LEU A 69 22.24 14.80 11.51
N LEU A 70 23.56 14.83 11.30
CA LEU A 70 24.35 16.02 11.56
C LEU A 70 23.93 17.22 10.69
N CYS A 71 23.65 16.98 9.41
CA CYS A 71 23.15 18.03 8.51
C CYS A 71 21.77 18.56 8.94
N MET A 72 20.91 17.71 9.53
CA MET A 72 19.58 18.13 10.00
C MET A 72 19.62 19.14 11.14
N LYS A 73 20.72 19.22 11.91
CA LYS A 73 20.88 20.20 12.99
C LYS A 73 20.74 21.64 12.52
N GLN A 74 20.99 21.94 11.24
CA GLN A 74 20.82 23.28 10.67
C GLN A 74 19.37 23.77 10.63
N PHE A 75 18.39 22.82 10.66
CA PHE A 75 16.96 23.13 10.65
C PHE A 75 16.37 23.37 12.05
N ARG A 76 17.17 23.25 13.11
CA ARG A 76 16.71 23.45 14.49
C ARG A 76 16.34 24.92 14.71
N ILE A 77 15.10 25.15 15.14
CA ILE A 77 14.56 26.49 15.43
C ILE A 77 14.31 26.73 16.91
N GLY A 78 14.28 25.68 17.73
CA GLY A 78 14.05 25.80 19.18
C GLY A 78 14.25 24.49 19.92
N ARG A 79 14.22 24.56 21.26
CA ARG A 79 14.23 23.39 22.16
C ARG A 79 12.83 23.12 22.66
N ILE A 80 12.47 21.86 22.76
CA ILE A 80 11.19 21.38 23.31
C ILE A 80 11.43 20.92 24.74
N HIS A 81 10.47 21.21 25.63
CA HIS A 81 10.42 20.57 26.92
C HIS A 81 9.91 19.15 26.77
N GLU A 82 10.65 18.23 27.31
CA GLU A 82 10.17 16.84 27.42
C GLU A 82 9.19 16.69 28.61
N PRO A 83 8.22 15.79 28.51
CA PRO A 83 7.93 14.89 27.39
C PRO A 83 7.07 15.55 26.32
N TRP A 84 7.37 15.26 25.04
CA TRP A 84 6.53 15.67 23.92
C TRP A 84 5.35 14.71 23.76
N THR A 85 4.15 15.26 23.56
CA THR A 85 2.97 14.50 23.14
C THR A 85 2.71 14.80 21.67
N ASN A 86 2.63 13.75 20.85
CA ASN A 86 2.39 13.88 19.41
C ASN A 86 1.06 14.58 19.15
N LEU A 87 1.07 15.50 18.18
CA LEU A 87 -0.14 16.17 17.74
C LEU A 87 -0.99 15.23 16.88
N ASP A 88 -2.29 15.35 17.01
CA ASP A 88 -3.29 14.60 16.27
C ASP A 88 -4.09 15.56 15.37
N PRO A 89 -4.42 15.18 14.14
CA PRO A 89 -4.12 13.94 13.43
C PRO A 89 -2.65 13.83 12.98
N PRO A 90 -2.12 12.59 12.79
CA PRO A 90 -0.72 12.37 12.47
C PRO A 90 -0.32 12.86 11.07
N ILE A 91 -1.24 12.93 10.12
CA ILE A 91 -0.99 13.46 8.78
C ILE A 91 -1.65 14.80 8.59
N ARG A 92 -0.86 15.70 8.02
CA ARG A 92 -1.31 17.02 7.62
C ARG A 92 -1.40 17.06 6.10
N SER A 93 -2.59 17.29 5.59
CA SER A 93 -2.82 17.93 4.29
C SER A 93 -2.04 19.25 4.28
N PRO A 94 -1.69 19.85 3.11
CA PRO A 94 -0.95 21.12 3.09
C PRO A 94 -1.53 22.17 4.04
N ASP A 95 -2.79 22.05 4.43
CA ASP A 95 -3.46 22.97 5.34
C ASP A 95 -3.64 22.32 6.72
N PHE A 96 -2.72 22.56 7.63
CA PHE A 96 -2.91 22.21 9.03
C PHE A 96 -3.77 23.28 9.73
N TYR A 97 -4.80 22.82 10.38
CA TYR A 97 -5.63 23.65 11.24
C TYR A 97 -5.46 23.19 12.70
N THR A 98 -5.47 24.14 13.63
CA THR A 98 -5.59 23.80 15.05
C THR A 98 -6.87 23.00 15.30
N LYS A 99 -6.95 22.21 16.37
CA LYS A 99 -8.16 21.43 16.72
C LYS A 99 -9.42 22.28 16.67
N GLU A 100 -9.32 23.55 17.07
CA GLU A 100 -10.43 24.51 17.03
C GLU A 100 -10.77 24.94 15.59
N ALA A 101 -9.78 25.16 14.75
CA ALA A 101 -9.97 25.52 13.35
C ALA A 101 -10.53 24.33 12.55
N LEU A 102 -10.09 23.10 12.83
CA LEU A 102 -10.65 21.86 12.23
C LEU A 102 -12.13 21.70 12.57
N ARG A 103 -12.52 21.85 13.84
CA ARG A 103 -13.93 21.81 14.25
C ARG A 103 -14.78 22.89 13.55
N LYS A 104 -14.23 24.10 13.38
CA LYS A 104 -14.91 25.19 12.66
C LYS A 104 -15.03 24.89 11.16
N GLN A 105 -14.06 24.19 10.59
CA GLN A 105 -14.07 23.80 9.17
C GLN A 105 -14.99 22.62 8.90
N GLU A 106 -15.03 21.64 9.81
CA GLU A 106 -15.99 20.53 9.79
C GLU A 106 -17.42 21.03 9.90
N ALA A 107 -17.69 21.97 10.82
CA ALA A 107 -18.99 22.62 10.93
C ALA A 107 -19.37 23.37 9.64
N LYS A 108 -18.44 24.12 9.03
CA LYS A 108 -18.67 24.80 7.74
C LYS A 108 -18.86 23.84 6.56
N ASN A 109 -18.19 22.69 6.56
CA ASN A 109 -18.35 21.68 5.51
C ASN A 109 -19.68 20.93 5.67
N GLY A 110 -20.10 20.62 6.91
CA GLY A 110 -21.42 20.11 7.22
C GLY A 110 -22.55 21.03 6.75
N ASP A 111 -22.38 22.35 6.95
CA ASP A 111 -23.32 23.37 6.45
C ASP A 111 -23.30 23.48 4.90
N LYS A 112 -22.12 23.35 4.26
CA LYS A 112 -22.00 23.33 2.79
C LYS A 112 -22.63 22.08 2.18
N GLU A 113 -22.39 20.90 2.76
CA GLU A 113 -23.03 19.66 2.31
C GLU A 113 -24.56 19.72 2.49
N SER A 114 -25.04 20.30 3.58
CA SER A 114 -26.49 20.51 3.79
C SER A 114 -27.08 21.50 2.79
N LEU A 115 -26.33 22.55 2.40
CA LEU A 115 -26.71 23.54 1.37
C LEU A 115 -26.61 22.96 -0.04
N GLU A 116 -25.62 22.15 -0.34
CA GLU A 116 -25.51 21.45 -1.63
C GLU A 116 -26.58 20.35 -1.77
N ARG A 117 -26.92 19.63 -0.70
CA ARG A 117 -28.08 18.73 -0.67
C ARG A 117 -29.37 19.48 -0.97
N LYS A 118 -29.59 20.67 -0.36
CA LYS A 118 -30.74 21.53 -0.66
C LYS A 118 -30.73 22.11 -2.08
N ARG A 119 -29.53 22.29 -2.66
CA ARG A 119 -29.38 22.81 -4.05
C ARG A 119 -29.57 21.70 -5.09
N ARG A 120 -29.06 20.47 -4.83
CA ARG A 120 -29.29 19.28 -5.67
C ARG A 120 -30.75 18.84 -5.68
N SER A 121 -31.51 19.05 -4.60
CA SER A 121 -32.96 18.79 -4.58
C SER A 121 -33.76 19.81 -5.43
N ARG A 122 -33.16 20.90 -5.91
CA ARG A 122 -33.83 21.94 -6.72
C ARG A 122 -33.43 21.97 -8.20
N THR A 123 -32.42 21.19 -8.61
CA THR A 123 -31.99 21.13 -10.02
C THR A 123 -31.80 19.67 -10.42
N SER A 124 -32.83 19.09 -11.01
CA SER A 124 -32.69 17.90 -11.86
C SER A 124 -32.03 18.29 -13.18
N VAL A 125 -31.11 17.44 -13.64
CA VAL A 125 -30.53 17.33 -14.98
C VAL A 125 -29.41 18.33 -15.31
N ASP A 126 -28.16 17.86 -15.31
CA ASP A 126 -27.31 17.86 -16.50
C ASP A 126 -26.14 16.86 -16.39
N LEU A 127 -25.96 16.08 -17.44
CA LEU A 127 -25.05 14.92 -17.57
C LEU A 127 -23.79 15.33 -18.37
N SER A 128 -22.99 16.28 -17.89
CA SER A 128 -21.80 16.70 -18.64
C SER A 128 -20.49 16.92 -17.88
N SER A 129 -20.31 16.28 -16.69
CA SER A 129 -19.03 16.41 -15.95
C SER A 129 -18.40 15.07 -15.52
N VAL A 130 -18.44 14.05 -16.38
CA VAL A 130 -17.79 12.73 -16.13
C VAL A 130 -16.38 12.64 -16.74
N GLY A 131 -15.71 13.75 -16.96
CA GLY A 131 -14.44 13.83 -17.71
C GLY A 131 -13.13 13.70 -16.92
N LEU A 132 -13.12 13.65 -15.58
CA LEU A 132 -11.86 13.80 -14.82
C LEU A 132 -11.57 12.77 -13.71
N LEU A 133 -12.18 11.60 -13.71
CA LEU A 133 -12.06 10.65 -12.57
C LEU A 133 -11.58 9.25 -12.97
N LEU A 134 -10.54 9.15 -13.80
CA LEU A 134 -9.95 7.86 -14.21
C LEU A 134 -8.44 7.81 -13.96
N HIS A 135 -8.05 7.82 -12.70
CA HIS A 135 -6.69 7.44 -12.31
C HIS A 135 -6.75 6.58 -11.04
N ASN A 136 -6.84 5.32 -11.22
CA ASN A 136 -6.26 4.20 -10.46
C ASN A 136 -7.16 2.97 -10.45
N THR A 137 -6.57 1.94 -10.88
CA THR A 137 -6.81 0.50 -10.98
C THR A 137 -7.37 0.03 -12.32
N MET A 138 -6.63 -0.88 -12.96
CA MET A 138 -7.08 -1.57 -14.17
C MET A 138 -8.41 -2.31 -13.96
N ALA A 139 -8.72 -2.75 -12.74
CA ALA A 139 -9.98 -3.40 -12.41
C ALA A 139 -11.18 -2.48 -12.58
N SER A 140 -11.10 -1.22 -12.12
CA SER A 140 -12.16 -0.23 -12.34
C SER A 140 -12.35 0.11 -13.82
N ARG A 141 -11.24 0.17 -14.58
CA ARG A 141 -11.31 0.42 -16.04
C ARG A 141 -11.87 -0.78 -16.82
N ALA A 142 -11.51 -2.00 -16.44
CA ALA A 142 -12.03 -3.20 -17.09
C ALA A 142 -13.53 -3.39 -16.84
N ALA A 143 -14.01 -3.14 -15.63
CA ALA A 143 -15.43 -3.20 -15.29
C ALA A 143 -16.24 -2.13 -16.02
N VAL A 144 -15.75 -0.90 -16.11
CA VAL A 144 -16.41 0.21 -16.83
C VAL A 144 -16.41 -0.03 -18.35
N VAL A 145 -15.32 -0.58 -18.92
CA VAL A 145 -15.24 -0.90 -20.35
C VAL A 145 -16.15 -2.08 -20.70
N LEU A 146 -16.25 -3.07 -19.82
CA LEU A 146 -17.14 -4.22 -20.02
C LEU A 146 -18.62 -3.81 -19.93
N HIS A 147 -18.97 -2.95 -18.97
CA HIS A 147 -20.33 -2.41 -18.83
C HIS A 147 -20.71 -1.48 -20.00
N LYS A 148 -19.76 -0.68 -20.50
CA LYS A 148 -19.99 0.19 -21.66
C LYS A 148 -20.09 -0.60 -22.99
N LYS A 149 -19.35 -1.70 -23.15
CA LYS A 149 -19.47 -2.60 -24.33
C LYS A 149 -20.74 -3.41 -24.34
N LEU A 150 -21.25 -3.83 -23.17
CA LEU A 150 -22.53 -4.55 -23.08
C LEU A 150 -23.74 -3.67 -23.41
N ASN A 151 -23.65 -2.34 -23.21
CA ASN A 151 -24.73 -1.39 -23.47
C ASN A 151 -24.67 -0.69 -24.83
N GLN A 152 -23.69 -0.98 -25.70
CA GLN A 152 -23.49 -0.30 -26.98
C GLN A 152 -23.54 -1.22 -28.22
N THR A 153 -24.23 -2.33 -28.20
CA THR A 153 -24.49 -3.11 -29.42
C THR A 153 -25.89 -2.83 -29.91
N PRO A 154 -26.05 -2.01 -30.96
CA PRO A 154 -27.34 -1.96 -31.68
C PRO A 154 -27.47 -3.22 -32.51
N CYS A 155 -28.53 -3.95 -32.25
CA CYS A 155 -28.93 -5.14 -33.03
C CYS A 155 -29.41 -4.70 -34.42
N THR A 156 -28.54 -4.71 -35.42
CA THR A 156 -28.97 -4.61 -36.83
C THR A 156 -29.27 -6.01 -37.33
N ARG A 157 -30.56 -6.32 -37.45
CA ARG A 157 -31.04 -7.49 -38.14
C ARG A 157 -30.70 -7.39 -39.64
N ARG A 158 -29.87 -8.30 -40.12
CA ARG A 158 -29.81 -8.64 -41.55
C ARG A 158 -30.64 -9.90 -41.77
N ALA A 159 -31.70 -9.77 -42.56
CA ALA A 159 -32.54 -10.84 -42.99
C ALA A 159 -31.81 -11.72 -44.01
N ILE A 160 -31.89 -13.04 -43.84
CA ILE A 160 -31.54 -14.04 -44.84
C ILE A 160 -32.82 -14.83 -45.13
N PRO A 161 -33.19 -15.09 -46.39
CA PRO A 161 -34.48 -15.67 -46.77
C PRO A 161 -34.50 -17.16 -46.50
N ILE A 162 -35.61 -17.65 -45.94
CA ILE A 162 -35.93 -19.09 -45.75
C ILE A 162 -36.89 -19.50 -46.85
N VAL A 163 -36.50 -20.59 -47.53
CA VAL A 163 -37.33 -21.35 -48.45
C VAL A 163 -38.32 -22.19 -47.64
N GLY A 164 -39.59 -22.15 -48.03
CA GLY A 164 -40.70 -22.82 -47.34
C GLY A 164 -40.76 -24.31 -47.57
N VAL A 165 -41.34 -24.99 -46.61
CA VAL A 165 -42.08 -26.26 -46.78
C VAL A 165 -43.28 -26.22 -45.85
N ASP A 166 -44.48 -26.35 -46.42
CA ASP A 166 -45.77 -26.50 -45.76
C ASP A 166 -45.91 -27.86 -45.13
N VAL A 167 -46.52 -27.98 -43.96
CA VAL A 167 -47.48 -29.10 -43.59
C VAL A 167 -48.40 -28.59 -42.46
N GLU A 168 -49.63 -28.96 -42.61
CA GLU A 168 -50.95 -28.64 -42.10
C GLU A 168 -51.24 -29.03 -40.63
N SER A 169 -52.02 -28.15 -39.97
CA SER A 169 -53.18 -28.38 -39.08
C SER A 169 -53.04 -29.10 -37.73
N GLN A 170 -53.37 -28.43 -36.62
CA GLN A 170 -54.60 -28.53 -35.83
C GLN A 170 -54.50 -27.75 -34.49
N HIS A 171 -55.48 -26.89 -34.25
CA HIS A 171 -55.82 -26.22 -32.97
C HIS A 171 -56.55 -27.23 -32.02
N PRO A 172 -56.70 -27.01 -30.67
CA PRO A 172 -56.96 -25.73 -30.02
C PRO A 172 -56.41 -25.54 -28.57
N GLN A 173 -56.46 -24.27 -28.15
CA GLN A 173 -56.71 -23.73 -26.80
C GLN A 173 -55.68 -23.87 -25.69
N SER A 174 -55.08 -22.80 -25.32
CA SER A 174 -55.25 -22.01 -24.09
C SER A 174 -54.06 -21.03 -23.92
N THR A 175 -54.37 -19.78 -23.77
CA THR A 175 -53.43 -18.68 -23.49
C THR A 175 -52.80 -18.82 -22.13
N PRO A 176 -51.47 -18.64 -22.00
CA PRO A 176 -50.87 -18.12 -20.79
C PRO A 176 -50.49 -16.66 -21.03
N ILE A 177 -50.85 -15.84 -20.07
CA ILE A 177 -50.50 -14.46 -19.88
C ILE A 177 -48.97 -14.32 -19.95
N VAL A 178 -48.48 -13.66 -20.98
CA VAL A 178 -47.07 -13.24 -21.04
C VAL A 178 -46.90 -12.09 -20.00
N SER A 179 -46.32 -12.43 -18.88
CA SER A 179 -45.79 -11.44 -17.96
C SER A 179 -44.64 -10.68 -18.64
N THR A 180 -44.84 -9.40 -18.92
CA THR A 180 -43.81 -8.45 -19.28
C THR A 180 -42.71 -8.51 -18.25
N PRO A 181 -41.42 -8.54 -18.63
CA PRO A 181 -40.33 -8.44 -17.68
C PRO A 181 -40.43 -7.06 -17.02
N THR A 182 -40.74 -7.05 -15.73
CA THR A 182 -40.66 -5.88 -14.88
C THR A 182 -39.22 -5.38 -14.91
N VAL A 183 -39.03 -4.19 -15.44
CA VAL A 183 -37.80 -3.41 -15.29
C VAL A 183 -37.55 -3.29 -13.77
N PRO A 184 -36.35 -3.64 -13.27
CA PRO A 184 -36.09 -3.47 -11.85
C PRO A 184 -36.31 -2.01 -11.47
N PRO A 185 -36.89 -1.74 -10.30
CA PRO A 185 -37.18 -0.38 -9.86
C PRO A 185 -35.89 0.44 -9.85
N THR A 186 -35.89 1.58 -10.50
CA THR A 186 -34.84 2.59 -10.39
C THR A 186 -34.82 3.04 -8.94
N ILE A 187 -33.75 2.67 -8.19
CA ILE A 187 -33.54 3.11 -6.81
C ILE A 187 -33.49 4.62 -6.81
N ASP A 188 -34.39 5.26 -6.08
CA ASP A 188 -34.43 6.72 -5.95
C ASP A 188 -33.11 7.18 -5.28
N GLY A 189 -32.59 8.35 -5.66
CA GLY A 189 -31.35 8.90 -5.11
C GLY A 189 -31.36 9.08 -3.58
N SER A 190 -32.54 9.14 -2.96
CA SER A 190 -32.73 9.17 -1.51
C SER A 190 -32.39 7.83 -0.86
N ASP A 191 -32.77 6.71 -1.48
CA ASP A 191 -32.54 5.36 -0.96
C ASP A 191 -31.04 4.98 -1.05
N GLN A 192 -30.38 5.40 -2.13
CA GLN A 192 -28.93 5.20 -2.28
C GLN A 192 -28.12 5.99 -1.26
N ALA A 193 -28.54 7.20 -0.93
CA ALA A 193 -27.89 8.01 0.11
C ALA A 193 -28.09 7.39 1.51
N ALA A 194 -29.28 6.88 1.81
CA ALA A 194 -29.58 6.20 3.06
C ALA A 194 -28.77 4.90 3.22
N ALA A 195 -28.68 4.09 2.17
CA ALA A 195 -27.86 2.86 2.15
C ALA A 195 -26.36 3.16 2.35
N THR A 196 -25.86 4.24 1.73
CA THR A 196 -24.46 4.67 1.91
C THR A 196 -24.21 5.10 3.35
N ALA A 197 -25.10 5.89 3.95
CA ALA A 197 -24.97 6.34 5.34
C ALA A 197 -25.08 5.18 6.35
N ALA A 198 -25.90 4.18 6.07
CA ALA A 198 -26.00 2.97 6.90
C ALA A 198 -24.69 2.15 6.83
N ARG A 199 -24.11 1.99 5.64
CA ARG A 199 -22.82 1.32 5.46
C ARG A 199 -21.69 2.03 6.20
N GLU A 200 -21.61 3.35 6.09
CA GLU A 200 -20.57 4.15 6.77
C GLU A 200 -20.69 4.06 8.30
N ARG A 201 -21.91 4.01 8.84
CA ARG A 201 -22.15 3.79 10.29
C ARG A 201 -21.69 2.41 10.72
N TYR A 202 -22.10 1.36 10.01
CA TYR A 202 -21.68 -0.01 10.31
C TYR A 202 -20.16 -0.17 10.26
N ALA A 203 -19.52 0.39 9.25
CA ALA A 203 -18.06 0.38 9.14
C ALA A 203 -17.38 1.14 10.31
N ALA A 204 -17.97 2.27 10.77
CA ALA A 204 -17.47 3.02 11.91
C ALA A 204 -17.60 2.25 13.23
N GLU A 205 -18.68 1.50 13.42
CA GLU A 205 -18.88 0.64 14.59
C GLU A 205 -17.86 -0.50 14.64
N LEU A 206 -17.60 -1.14 13.49
CA LEU A 206 -16.59 -2.19 13.38
C LEU A 206 -15.18 -1.65 13.63
N GLU A 207 -14.85 -0.48 13.08
CA GLU A 207 -13.57 0.18 13.31
C GLU A 207 -13.39 0.56 14.78
N GLN A 208 -14.41 1.11 15.42
CA GLN A 208 -14.38 1.43 16.84
C GLN A 208 -14.16 0.18 17.71
N LYS A 209 -14.81 -0.94 17.35
CA LYS A 209 -14.59 -2.21 18.01
C LYS A 209 -13.15 -2.71 17.84
N GLU A 210 -12.57 -2.60 16.64
CA GLU A 210 -11.16 -2.97 16.43
C GLU A 210 -10.19 -2.11 17.24
N ILE A 211 -10.50 -0.82 17.43
CA ILE A 211 -9.72 0.07 18.30
C ILE A 211 -9.83 -0.38 19.78
N GLU A 212 -11.04 -0.66 20.26
CA GLU A 212 -11.29 -1.11 21.63
C GLU A 212 -10.61 -2.46 21.91
N ASP A 213 -10.72 -3.40 20.99
CA ASP A 213 -10.04 -4.69 21.06
C ASP A 213 -8.51 -4.49 21.04
N GLY A 214 -8.01 -3.60 20.18
CA GLY A 214 -6.59 -3.25 20.12
C GLY A 214 -6.07 -2.63 21.41
N LEU A 215 -6.80 -1.72 22.04
CA LEU A 215 -6.44 -1.11 23.32
C LEU A 215 -6.47 -2.13 24.48
N ARG A 216 -7.44 -3.04 24.47
CA ARG A 216 -7.52 -4.11 25.46
C ARG A 216 -6.35 -5.09 25.34
N ASP A 217 -5.97 -5.44 24.11
CA ASP A 217 -4.91 -6.40 23.83
C ASP A 217 -3.50 -5.78 23.97
N ASN A 218 -3.40 -4.46 24.02
CA ASN A 218 -2.16 -3.69 24.20
C ASN A 218 -2.29 -2.68 25.35
N PRO A 219 -2.38 -3.13 26.61
CA PRO A 219 -2.57 -2.23 27.76
C PRO A 219 -1.36 -1.32 28.02
N SER A 220 -0.22 -1.57 27.36
CA SER A 220 1.01 -0.79 27.46
C SER A 220 0.97 0.58 26.76
N VAL A 221 -0.16 0.98 26.17
CA VAL A 221 -0.28 2.26 25.41
C VAL A 221 -0.34 3.51 26.30
N ASP A 222 -0.17 3.38 27.61
CA ASP A 222 -0.03 4.53 28.50
C ASP A 222 1.32 5.28 28.29
N PRO A 223 1.37 6.61 28.53
CA PRO A 223 2.54 7.42 28.18
C PRO A 223 3.82 7.06 28.94
N GLU A 224 3.73 6.52 30.15
CA GLU A 224 4.90 6.16 30.97
C GLU A 224 5.54 4.88 30.45
N THR A 225 4.74 3.85 30.25
CA THR A 225 5.18 2.57 29.66
C THR A 225 5.74 2.79 28.25
N GLN A 226 5.07 3.59 27.40
CA GLN A 226 5.57 3.90 26.05
C GLN A 226 6.91 4.62 26.06
N ARG A 227 7.15 5.48 27.05
CA ARG A 227 8.46 6.11 27.22
C ARG A 227 9.53 5.10 27.62
N ALA A 228 9.24 4.18 28.53
CA ALA A 228 10.15 3.12 28.91
C ALA A 228 10.51 2.24 27.71
N ILE A 229 9.51 1.81 26.93
CA ILE A 229 9.69 1.04 25.68
C ILE A 229 10.60 1.81 24.70
N THR A 230 10.36 3.09 24.52
CA THR A 230 11.17 3.94 23.62
C THR A 230 12.64 4.01 24.07
N LEU A 231 12.90 4.11 25.36
CA LEU A 231 14.27 4.13 25.90
C LEU A 231 14.98 2.79 25.67
N GLU A 232 14.31 1.68 25.90
CA GLU A 232 14.85 0.34 25.64
C GLU A 232 15.08 0.10 24.15
N TYR A 233 14.18 0.58 23.28
CA TYR A 233 14.38 0.55 21.83
C TYR A 233 15.60 1.34 21.38
N ARG A 234 15.84 2.51 21.95
CA ARG A 234 17.05 3.32 21.67
C ARG A 234 18.32 2.62 22.13
N ALA A 235 18.27 1.91 23.27
CA ALA A 235 19.36 1.06 23.72
C ALA A 235 19.60 -0.13 22.79
N LEU A 236 18.53 -0.78 22.32
CA LEU A 236 18.61 -1.83 21.29
C LEU A 236 19.24 -1.29 20.00
N HIS A 237 18.79 -0.14 19.52
CA HIS A 237 19.34 0.48 18.31
C HIS A 237 20.84 0.79 18.45
N GLN A 238 21.27 1.26 19.64
CA GLN A 238 22.68 1.48 19.88
C GLN A 238 23.46 0.14 19.88
N ARG A 239 22.92 -0.91 20.48
CA ARG A 239 23.52 -2.26 20.45
C ARG A 239 23.68 -2.79 19.03
N VAL A 240 22.68 -2.64 18.17
CA VAL A 240 22.74 -3.01 16.73
C VAL A 240 23.89 -2.28 16.01
N LYS A 241 24.13 -1.00 16.36
CA LYS A 241 25.27 -0.23 15.83
C LYS A 241 26.61 -0.72 16.37
N ASP A 242 26.71 -0.94 17.67
CA ASP A 242 27.94 -1.35 18.35
C ASP A 242 28.41 -2.75 17.92
N GLU A 243 27.45 -3.64 17.62
CA GLU A 243 27.73 -4.97 17.05
C GLU A 243 28.03 -4.92 15.54
N GLY A 244 28.01 -3.72 14.91
CA GLY A 244 28.36 -3.52 13.51
C GLY A 244 27.34 -4.09 12.50
N LEU A 245 26.10 -4.34 12.91
CA LEU A 245 25.09 -5.02 12.11
C LEU A 245 24.56 -4.19 10.94
N TYR A 246 24.90 -2.90 10.89
CA TYR A 246 24.68 -2.05 9.70
C TYR A 246 25.76 -2.22 8.62
N THR A 247 26.81 -3.01 8.88
CA THR A 247 27.86 -3.27 7.90
C THR A 247 27.42 -4.32 6.92
N CYS A 248 27.49 -3.98 5.63
CA CYS A 248 27.10 -4.88 4.56
C CYS A 248 28.11 -6.04 4.38
N ARG A 249 27.59 -7.25 4.25
CA ARG A 249 28.37 -8.47 3.95
C ARG A 249 28.38 -8.71 2.46
N PHE A 250 29.31 -8.05 1.75
CA PHE A 250 29.43 -8.15 0.28
C PHE A 250 29.73 -9.56 -0.23
N ASP A 251 30.37 -10.42 0.58
CA ASP A 251 30.60 -11.81 0.27
C ASP A 251 29.30 -12.60 0.09
N GLU A 252 28.25 -12.29 0.85
CA GLU A 252 26.94 -12.92 0.71
C GLU A 252 26.27 -12.50 -0.60
N TYR A 253 26.35 -11.23 -1.00
CA TYR A 253 25.88 -10.80 -2.32
C TYR A 253 26.67 -11.46 -3.45
N GLY A 254 27.98 -11.71 -3.25
CA GLY A 254 28.80 -12.47 -4.18
C GLY A 254 28.30 -13.89 -4.39
N LYS A 255 27.97 -14.61 -3.31
CA LYS A 255 27.38 -15.97 -3.35
C LYS A 255 26.03 -15.96 -4.06
N GLU A 256 25.19 -14.99 -3.77
CA GLU A 256 23.87 -14.85 -4.41
C GLU A 256 24.00 -14.53 -5.91
N SER A 257 24.98 -13.72 -6.29
CA SER A 257 25.22 -13.40 -7.70
C SER A 257 25.52 -14.63 -8.54
N ILE A 258 26.14 -15.66 -7.96
CA ILE A 258 26.34 -16.97 -8.64
C ILE A 258 24.99 -17.63 -8.93
N ARG A 259 24.06 -17.62 -7.96
CA ARG A 259 22.69 -18.16 -8.14
C ARG A 259 21.93 -17.38 -9.20
N TYR A 260 22.02 -16.05 -9.21
CA TYR A 260 21.40 -15.21 -10.23
C TYR A 260 21.96 -15.50 -11.62
N ALA A 261 23.27 -15.64 -11.74
CA ALA A 261 23.92 -16.00 -13.01
C ALA A 261 23.49 -17.39 -13.50
N ILE A 262 23.36 -18.38 -12.61
CA ILE A 262 22.88 -19.73 -12.97
C ILE A 262 21.42 -19.66 -13.46
N LEU A 263 20.53 -18.95 -12.78
CA LEU A 263 19.12 -18.82 -13.20
C LEU A 263 19.01 -18.11 -14.54
N PHE A 264 19.77 -17.04 -14.74
CA PHE A 264 19.78 -16.30 -16.00
C PHE A 264 20.38 -17.12 -17.15
N ALA A 265 21.48 -17.85 -16.90
CA ALA A 265 22.07 -18.76 -17.89
C ALA A 265 21.10 -19.92 -18.24
N ALA A 266 20.41 -20.48 -17.25
CA ALA A 266 19.38 -21.49 -17.48
C ALA A 266 18.24 -20.94 -18.34
N PHE A 267 17.77 -19.71 -18.06
CA PHE A 267 16.78 -19.03 -18.89
C PHE A 267 17.23 -18.95 -20.36
N LEU A 268 18.44 -18.44 -20.61
CA LEU A 268 18.98 -18.29 -21.97
C LEU A 268 19.19 -19.64 -22.67
N TYR A 269 19.74 -20.64 -21.97
CA TYR A 269 19.96 -21.97 -22.51
C TYR A 269 18.65 -22.66 -22.90
N LEU A 270 17.66 -22.65 -22.01
CA LEU A 270 16.34 -23.22 -22.26
C LEU A 270 15.61 -22.50 -23.40
N LEU A 271 15.76 -21.19 -23.50
CA LEU A 271 15.24 -20.39 -24.61
C LEU A 271 15.89 -20.84 -25.94
N HIS A 272 17.21 -21.01 -25.96
CA HIS A 272 18.00 -21.41 -27.13
C HIS A 272 17.58 -22.80 -27.65
N ILE A 273 17.35 -23.76 -26.77
CA ILE A 273 16.92 -25.11 -27.16
C ILE A 273 15.41 -25.24 -27.42
N GLY A 274 14.66 -24.12 -27.38
CA GLY A 274 13.22 -24.11 -27.69
C GLY A 274 12.30 -24.56 -26.55
N TRP A 275 12.81 -24.70 -25.31
CA TRP A 275 12.01 -25.05 -24.13
C TRP A 275 11.42 -23.78 -23.51
N TYR A 276 10.56 -23.10 -24.27
CA TYR A 276 10.09 -21.75 -23.97
C TYR A 276 9.39 -21.63 -22.61
N LEU A 277 8.51 -22.57 -22.25
CA LEU A 277 7.78 -22.48 -20.99
C LEU A 277 8.69 -22.73 -19.77
N THR A 278 9.62 -23.67 -19.87
CA THR A 278 10.60 -23.90 -18.80
C THR A 278 11.56 -22.71 -18.67
N SER A 279 11.93 -22.09 -19.81
CA SER A 279 12.68 -20.83 -19.83
C SER A 279 11.92 -19.69 -19.12
N ALA A 280 10.60 -19.61 -19.31
CA ALA A 280 9.76 -18.63 -18.59
C ALA A 280 9.81 -18.82 -17.07
N ILE A 281 9.81 -20.08 -16.60
CA ILE A 281 9.95 -20.38 -15.16
C ILE A 281 11.32 -19.90 -14.65
N ALA A 282 12.39 -20.21 -15.36
CA ALA A 282 13.75 -19.78 -14.98
C ALA A 282 13.87 -18.25 -14.92
N LEU A 283 13.27 -17.53 -15.87
CA LEU A 283 13.22 -16.07 -15.87
C LEU A 283 12.41 -15.52 -14.68
N GLY A 284 11.26 -16.10 -14.37
CA GLY A 284 10.43 -15.70 -13.23
C GLY A 284 11.15 -15.91 -11.88
N LEU A 285 11.88 -17.03 -11.73
CA LEU A 285 12.71 -17.29 -10.56
C LEU A 285 13.90 -16.32 -10.48
N PHE A 286 14.52 -15.98 -11.60
CA PHE A 286 15.56 -14.95 -11.65
C PHE A 286 15.03 -13.60 -11.15
N TRP A 287 13.88 -13.15 -11.64
CA TRP A 287 13.25 -11.91 -11.19
C TRP A 287 12.92 -11.94 -9.69
N GLN A 288 12.33 -13.05 -9.21
CA GLN A 288 12.01 -13.20 -7.80
C GLN A 288 13.26 -13.04 -6.91
N GLN A 289 14.37 -13.63 -7.31
CA GLN A 289 15.60 -13.61 -6.53
C GLN A 289 16.33 -12.26 -6.58
N ILE A 290 16.43 -11.62 -7.75
CA ILE A 290 17.21 -10.38 -7.86
C ILE A 290 16.50 -9.17 -7.24
N MET A 291 15.15 -9.21 -7.12
CA MET A 291 14.39 -8.10 -6.52
C MET A 291 14.74 -7.83 -5.06
N PHE A 292 15.26 -8.81 -4.32
CA PHE A 292 15.74 -8.60 -2.95
C PHE A 292 16.94 -7.63 -2.90
N VAL A 293 17.78 -7.60 -3.94
CA VAL A 293 18.87 -6.63 -4.04
C VAL A 293 18.33 -5.21 -4.26
N ALA A 294 17.28 -5.07 -5.08
CA ALA A 294 16.62 -3.77 -5.27
C ALA A 294 16.01 -3.24 -3.97
N HIS A 295 15.40 -4.13 -3.17
CA HIS A 295 14.85 -3.79 -1.86
C HIS A 295 15.92 -3.21 -0.92
N ASP A 296 17.04 -3.93 -0.74
CA ASP A 296 18.13 -3.47 0.12
C ASP A 296 18.75 -2.15 -0.38
N ALA A 297 18.94 -2.02 -1.68
CA ALA A 297 19.45 -0.81 -2.31
C ALA A 297 18.53 0.40 -2.07
N ALA A 298 17.22 0.19 -2.15
CA ALA A 298 16.25 1.26 -1.91
C ALA A 298 16.28 1.79 -0.47
N HIS A 299 16.57 0.92 0.51
CA HIS A 299 16.79 1.31 1.91
C HIS A 299 18.21 1.83 2.20
N CYS A 300 19.07 1.95 1.19
CA CYS A 300 20.50 2.29 1.36
C CYS A 300 21.23 1.32 2.31
N GLY A 301 20.87 0.04 2.27
CA GLY A 301 21.43 -1.03 3.10
C GLY A 301 22.68 -1.69 2.51
N ILE A 302 23.05 -1.44 1.24
CA ILE A 302 24.19 -2.09 0.59
C ILE A 302 25.48 -1.29 0.79
N THR A 303 25.51 -0.06 0.26
CA THR A 303 26.73 0.77 0.30
C THR A 303 26.61 1.93 1.29
N SER A 304 25.41 2.17 1.81
CA SER A 304 25.05 3.35 2.60
C SER A 304 25.30 4.68 1.85
N ASN A 305 25.52 4.64 0.54
CA ASN A 305 25.70 5.78 -0.33
C ASN A 305 24.47 5.94 -1.22
N PHE A 306 23.78 7.08 -1.11
CA PHE A 306 22.56 7.35 -1.85
C PHE A 306 22.67 7.15 -3.35
N VAL A 307 23.76 7.62 -3.98
CA VAL A 307 23.94 7.54 -5.43
C VAL A 307 24.20 6.10 -5.86
N ALA A 308 25.14 5.41 -5.17
CA ALA A 308 25.49 4.04 -5.50
C ALA A 308 24.30 3.09 -5.31
N ASP A 309 23.61 3.18 -4.16
CA ASP A 309 22.44 2.33 -3.89
C ASP A 309 21.27 2.65 -4.83
N THR A 310 21.04 3.91 -5.19
CA THR A 310 20.03 4.26 -6.19
C THR A 310 20.34 3.70 -7.57
N LEU A 311 21.61 3.70 -8.01
CA LEU A 311 22.02 3.12 -9.29
C LEU A 311 21.90 1.59 -9.28
N ILE A 312 22.28 0.92 -8.18
CA ILE A 312 22.08 -0.52 -8.01
C ILE A 312 20.58 -0.85 -8.08
N GLY A 313 19.78 -0.12 -7.32
CA GLY A 313 18.32 -0.31 -7.30
C GLY A 313 17.68 -0.09 -8.67
N ALA A 314 18.03 0.98 -9.37
CA ALA A 314 17.53 1.26 -10.71
C ALA A 314 17.99 0.21 -11.74
N PHE A 315 19.25 -0.21 -11.68
CA PHE A 315 19.72 -1.28 -12.58
C PHE A 315 18.93 -2.59 -12.35
N VAL A 316 18.70 -2.98 -11.11
CA VAL A 316 17.98 -4.23 -10.80
C VAL A 316 16.48 -4.10 -11.06
N ALA A 317 15.83 -3.07 -10.52
CA ALA A 317 14.38 -2.93 -10.62
C ALA A 317 13.95 -2.46 -12.01
N ASP A 318 14.54 -1.38 -12.52
CA ASP A 318 14.05 -0.75 -13.75
C ASP A 318 14.60 -1.48 -14.99
N PHE A 319 15.92 -1.77 -15.06
CA PHE A 319 16.51 -2.39 -16.22
C PHE A 319 16.31 -3.91 -16.26
N CYS A 320 16.52 -4.64 -15.15
CA CYS A 320 16.40 -6.11 -15.16
C CYS A 320 14.97 -6.59 -14.98
N CYS A 321 14.12 -5.84 -14.27
CA CYS A 321 12.79 -6.27 -13.87
C CYS A 321 11.63 -5.43 -14.41
N GLY A 322 11.89 -4.25 -14.99
CA GLY A 322 10.89 -3.37 -15.58
C GLY A 322 9.96 -2.67 -14.57
N LEU A 323 10.43 -2.48 -13.33
CA LEU A 323 9.70 -1.85 -12.23
C LEU A 323 10.43 -0.61 -11.74
N SER A 324 9.74 0.52 -11.59
CA SER A 324 10.35 1.77 -11.11
C SER A 324 10.74 1.66 -9.64
N ILE A 325 12.04 1.77 -9.36
CA ILE A 325 12.57 1.82 -8.00
C ILE A 325 12.10 3.09 -7.27
N GLY A 326 11.94 4.20 -7.98
CA GLY A 326 11.46 5.45 -7.45
C GLY A 326 10.00 5.39 -7.02
N TRP A 327 9.14 4.74 -7.81
CA TRP A 327 7.78 4.45 -7.41
C TRP A 327 7.74 3.61 -6.14
N TRP A 328 8.45 2.49 -6.15
CA TRP A 328 8.48 1.56 -5.03
C TRP A 328 8.99 2.26 -3.76
N LYS A 329 10.11 2.96 -3.85
CA LYS A 329 10.69 3.71 -2.72
C LYS A 329 9.75 4.77 -2.16
N SER A 330 9.01 5.47 -3.03
CA SER A 330 8.03 6.49 -2.62
C SER A 330 6.86 5.88 -1.85
N SER A 331 6.34 4.73 -2.30
CA SER A 331 5.27 3.97 -1.65
C SER A 331 5.77 3.34 -0.34
N HIS A 332 6.84 2.61 -0.41
CA HIS A 332 7.37 1.79 0.67
C HIS A 332 7.91 2.60 1.86
N ASN A 333 8.48 3.78 1.62
CA ASN A 333 8.86 4.69 2.73
C ASN A 333 7.64 5.15 3.53
N VAL A 334 6.49 5.38 2.89
CA VAL A 334 5.25 5.73 3.59
C VAL A 334 4.71 4.52 4.35
N HIS A 335 4.70 3.34 3.72
CA HIS A 335 4.33 2.09 4.36
C HIS A 335 5.11 1.84 5.66
N HIS A 336 6.43 1.98 5.67
CA HIS A 336 7.26 1.83 6.86
C HIS A 336 6.98 2.84 7.98
N LEU A 337 6.58 4.06 7.63
CA LEU A 337 6.28 5.11 8.61
C LEU A 337 4.90 4.96 9.23
N ILE A 338 3.92 4.54 8.44
CA ILE A 338 2.51 4.45 8.83
C ILE A 338 1.98 3.05 8.47
N THR A 339 2.68 2.04 8.90
CA THR A 339 2.39 0.65 8.59
C THR A 339 0.97 0.25 8.99
N ASN A 340 0.28 -0.40 8.09
CA ASN A 340 -1.09 -0.92 8.24
C ASN A 340 -2.17 0.13 8.57
N ASP A 341 -1.98 1.38 8.18
CA ASP A 341 -3.05 2.38 8.27
C ASP A 341 -3.88 2.40 6.97
N PRO A 342 -5.19 2.10 7.00
CA PRO A 342 -6.00 1.99 5.79
C PRO A 342 -6.11 3.27 4.96
N VAL A 343 -6.01 4.46 5.62
CA VAL A 343 -6.11 5.76 4.96
C VAL A 343 -4.78 6.17 4.35
N HIS A 344 -3.68 5.75 4.97
CA HIS A 344 -2.37 6.33 4.76
C HIS A 344 -1.37 5.39 4.13
N ASP A 345 -1.47 4.08 4.39
CA ASP A 345 -0.57 3.06 3.86
C ASP A 345 -1.02 2.62 2.45
N PRO A 346 -0.24 2.96 1.40
CA PRO A 346 -0.61 2.59 0.03
C PRO A 346 -0.64 1.08 -0.23
N ASP A 347 0.07 0.28 0.59
CA ASP A 347 0.19 -1.17 0.38
C ASP A 347 -1.09 -1.93 0.78
N LEU A 348 -1.98 -1.28 1.57
CA LEU A 348 -3.30 -1.82 1.90
C LEU A 348 -4.41 -1.43 0.92
N GLN A 349 -4.21 -0.41 0.10
CA GLN A 349 -5.25 0.25 -0.69
C GLN A 349 -5.54 -0.51 -2.00
N ASN A 350 -6.09 -1.70 -1.90
CA ASN A 350 -6.31 -2.64 -3.00
C ASN A 350 -7.81 -2.87 -3.35
N VAL A 351 -8.72 -2.02 -2.86
CA VAL A 351 -10.15 -2.04 -3.21
C VAL A 351 -10.32 -1.74 -4.71
N PRO A 352 -11.18 -2.45 -5.43
CA PRO A 352 -12.21 -3.41 -5.00
C PRO A 352 -11.76 -4.87 -4.90
N LEU A 353 -10.50 -5.20 -5.17
CA LEU A 353 -10.05 -6.59 -5.21
C LEU A 353 -9.88 -7.19 -3.81
N PHE A 354 -9.33 -6.39 -2.89
CA PHE A 354 -9.06 -6.80 -1.51
C PHE A 354 -9.37 -5.68 -0.53
N SER A 355 -9.88 -6.09 0.63
CA SER A 355 -10.06 -5.25 1.80
C SER A 355 -9.70 -6.06 3.04
N ASN A 356 -8.69 -5.63 3.78
CA ASN A 356 -8.29 -6.24 5.05
C ASN A 356 -8.71 -5.41 6.28
N SER A 357 -9.46 -4.32 6.06
CA SER A 357 -9.98 -3.45 7.11
C SER A 357 -11.41 -3.03 6.82
N PRO A 358 -12.30 -2.97 7.85
CA PRO A 358 -13.65 -2.43 7.70
C PRO A 358 -13.67 -0.95 7.30
N THR A 359 -12.60 -0.20 7.56
CA THR A 359 -12.46 1.21 7.19
C THR A 359 -12.68 1.44 5.69
N PHE A 360 -12.31 0.47 4.83
CA PHE A 360 -12.51 0.60 3.37
C PHE A 360 -13.98 0.58 2.95
N MET A 361 -14.90 0.06 3.77
CA MET A 361 -16.34 0.14 3.51
C MET A 361 -16.87 1.58 3.58
N LYS A 362 -16.10 2.49 4.19
CA LYS A 362 -16.26 3.94 4.02
C LYS A 362 -15.58 4.39 2.72
N SER A 363 -15.94 5.54 2.20
CA SER A 363 -15.20 6.15 1.10
C SER A 363 -13.91 6.79 1.62
N VAL A 364 -12.77 6.14 1.42
CA VAL A 364 -11.46 6.54 1.97
C VAL A 364 -10.73 7.48 1.01
N LEU A 365 -10.31 8.65 1.48
CA LEU A 365 -9.40 9.54 0.74
C LEU A 365 -7.96 9.14 1.02
N SER A 366 -7.31 8.50 0.07
CA SER A 366 -5.90 8.15 0.18
C SER A 366 -5.02 9.40 0.20
N THR A 367 -4.19 9.52 1.22
CA THR A 367 -3.19 10.60 1.29
C THR A 367 -2.03 10.37 0.34
N PHE A 368 -1.69 9.11 0.06
CA PHE A 368 -0.64 8.76 -0.88
C PHE A 368 -1.05 9.03 -2.33
N TYR A 369 -2.21 8.50 -2.76
CA TYR A 369 -2.68 8.68 -4.14
C TYR A 369 -3.36 10.01 -4.38
N ASN A 370 -3.78 10.73 -3.32
CA ASN A 370 -4.66 11.90 -3.40
C ASN A 370 -5.92 11.58 -4.23
N PHE A 371 -6.51 10.43 -3.97
CA PHE A 371 -7.65 9.86 -4.66
C PHE A 371 -8.61 9.26 -3.64
N ARG A 372 -9.91 9.41 -3.89
CA ARG A 372 -10.95 8.82 -3.03
C ARG A 372 -11.30 7.43 -3.55
N PHE A 373 -10.96 6.42 -2.77
CA PHE A 373 -11.48 5.06 -2.98
C PHE A 373 -12.94 5.04 -2.56
N VAL A 374 -13.82 4.87 -3.54
CA VAL A 374 -15.26 4.76 -3.30
C VAL A 374 -15.61 3.29 -3.24
N TRP A 375 -16.29 2.90 -2.16
CA TRP A 375 -16.86 1.56 -2.09
C TRP A 375 -18.07 1.48 -3.00
N ASP A 376 -18.06 0.60 -3.97
CA ASP A 376 -19.07 0.44 -5.02
C ASP A 376 -19.53 -1.01 -5.16
N GLY A 377 -20.46 -1.26 -6.09
CA GLY A 377 -20.98 -2.60 -6.37
C GLY A 377 -19.92 -3.61 -6.83
N ALA A 378 -18.76 -3.15 -7.35
CA ALA A 378 -17.65 -4.05 -7.66
C ALA A 378 -16.98 -4.56 -6.37
N ALA A 379 -16.84 -3.70 -5.35
CA ALA A 379 -16.33 -4.10 -4.05
C ALA A 379 -17.33 -5.03 -3.32
N ASP A 380 -18.63 -4.73 -3.38
CA ASP A 380 -19.69 -5.59 -2.83
C ASP A 380 -19.68 -6.99 -3.46
N PHE A 381 -19.30 -7.11 -4.73
CA PHE A 381 -19.22 -8.38 -5.44
C PHE A 381 -17.89 -9.10 -5.22
N LEU A 382 -16.74 -8.42 -5.26
CA LEU A 382 -15.42 -9.06 -5.29
C LEU A 382 -14.90 -9.40 -3.89
N VAL A 383 -15.07 -8.50 -2.92
CA VAL A 383 -14.54 -8.68 -1.55
C VAL A 383 -15.09 -9.93 -0.86
N PRO A 384 -16.36 -10.32 -0.97
CA PRO A 384 -16.85 -11.59 -0.42
C PRO A 384 -16.08 -12.83 -0.86
N TYR A 385 -15.44 -12.79 -2.04
CA TYR A 385 -14.67 -13.91 -2.59
C TYR A 385 -13.15 -13.75 -2.42
N GLN A 386 -12.66 -12.69 -1.76
CA GLN A 386 -11.25 -12.35 -1.69
C GLN A 386 -10.36 -13.46 -1.12
N LYS A 387 -10.84 -14.28 -0.19
CA LYS A 387 -10.13 -15.45 0.34
C LYS A 387 -9.74 -16.44 -0.77
N TYR A 388 -10.60 -16.62 -1.77
CA TYR A 388 -10.39 -17.56 -2.87
C TYR A 388 -9.62 -16.94 -4.04
N THR A 389 -9.78 -15.64 -4.26
CA THR A 389 -9.11 -14.91 -5.34
C THR A 389 -7.71 -14.46 -4.98
N TYR A 390 -7.31 -14.57 -3.71
CA TYR A 390 -6.02 -14.07 -3.21
C TYR A 390 -4.83 -14.59 -4.02
N TYR A 391 -4.60 -15.90 -4.07
CA TYR A 391 -3.47 -16.44 -4.82
C TYR A 391 -3.56 -16.23 -6.34
N PRO A 392 -4.69 -16.44 -7.01
CA PRO A 392 -4.83 -16.09 -8.43
C PRO A 392 -4.48 -14.64 -8.76
N VAL A 393 -4.94 -13.69 -7.93
CA VAL A 393 -4.63 -12.27 -8.14
C VAL A 393 -3.16 -11.99 -7.85
N MET A 394 -2.57 -12.57 -6.78
CA MET A 394 -1.14 -12.42 -6.48
C MET A 394 -0.24 -12.97 -7.59
N ALA A 395 -0.66 -14.02 -8.29
CA ALA A 395 0.06 -14.53 -9.46
C ALA A 395 0.12 -13.51 -10.61
N LEU A 396 -0.83 -12.59 -10.70
CA LEU A 396 -0.90 -11.54 -11.72
C LEU A 396 -0.50 -10.16 -11.21
N ALA A 397 -0.15 -10.02 -9.92
CA ALA A 397 0.11 -8.73 -9.28
C ALA A 397 1.22 -7.92 -9.98
N ARG A 398 2.21 -8.58 -10.56
CA ARG A 398 3.33 -7.92 -11.28
C ARG A 398 2.83 -7.01 -12.42
N PHE A 399 1.73 -7.33 -13.10
CA PHE A 399 1.18 -6.47 -14.14
C PHE A 399 0.67 -5.14 -13.57
N ASN A 400 0.09 -5.16 -12.36
CA ASN A 400 -0.30 -3.95 -11.65
C ASN A 400 0.94 -3.10 -11.28
N LEU A 401 2.03 -3.73 -10.86
CA LEU A 401 3.27 -3.03 -10.52
C LEU A 401 3.87 -2.30 -11.73
N TYR A 402 3.82 -2.88 -12.93
CA TYR A 402 4.23 -2.18 -14.15
C TYR A 402 3.38 -0.94 -14.41
N MET A 403 2.07 -1.06 -14.25
CA MET A 403 1.16 0.06 -14.45
C MET A 403 1.47 1.19 -13.45
N LEU A 404 1.61 0.87 -12.17
CA LEU A 404 1.92 1.83 -11.11
C LEU A 404 3.28 2.51 -11.34
N SER A 405 4.29 1.74 -11.78
CA SER A 405 5.61 2.26 -12.14
C SER A 405 5.53 3.32 -13.24
N TRP A 406 4.83 3.03 -14.34
CA TRP A 406 4.68 4.00 -15.43
C TRP A 406 3.82 5.20 -15.02
N LEU A 407 2.74 5.00 -14.28
CA LEU A 407 1.91 6.10 -13.76
C LEU A 407 2.73 7.04 -12.87
N HIS A 408 3.62 6.49 -12.05
CA HIS A 408 4.54 7.29 -11.24
C HIS A 408 5.50 8.09 -12.12
N LEU A 409 6.22 7.43 -13.04
CA LEU A 409 7.23 8.06 -13.87
C LEU A 409 6.70 9.16 -14.78
N VAL A 410 5.45 9.05 -15.28
CA VAL A 410 4.82 10.11 -16.09
C VAL A 410 4.19 11.21 -15.23
N SER A 411 4.04 11.00 -13.92
CA SER A 411 3.44 11.97 -13.01
C SER A 411 4.46 13.00 -12.50
N PRO A 412 4.01 14.17 -12.00
CA PRO A 412 4.88 15.14 -11.33
C PRO A 412 5.55 14.59 -10.06
N ARG A 413 5.01 13.52 -9.46
CA ARG A 413 5.56 12.90 -8.24
C ARG A 413 6.96 12.34 -8.42
N ALA A 414 7.28 11.82 -9.61
CA ALA A 414 8.61 11.30 -9.91
C ALA A 414 9.66 12.40 -10.14
N ALA A 415 9.24 13.66 -10.26
CA ALA A 415 10.14 14.78 -10.45
C ALA A 415 10.81 15.14 -9.12
N GLN A 416 11.98 14.58 -8.88
CA GLN A 416 12.79 14.91 -7.71
C GLN A 416 13.49 16.25 -7.87
N LEU A 417 13.55 17.01 -6.77
CA LEU A 417 14.27 18.27 -6.72
C LEU A 417 15.59 18.10 -5.95
N GLY A 418 16.54 19.02 -6.19
CA GLY A 418 17.84 18.99 -5.51
C GLY A 418 18.77 17.92 -6.07
N ALA A 419 19.51 17.23 -5.20
CA ALA A 419 20.56 16.28 -5.60
C ALA A 419 20.04 15.01 -6.29
N ALA A 420 18.75 14.71 -6.20
CA ALA A 420 18.13 13.50 -6.79
C ALA A 420 17.47 13.76 -8.16
N TRP A 421 17.62 14.92 -8.78
CA TRP A 421 16.99 15.30 -10.03
C TRP A 421 17.22 14.31 -11.20
N TRP A 422 18.34 13.63 -11.19
CA TRP A 422 18.81 12.69 -12.23
C TRP A 422 18.10 11.33 -12.18
N THR A 423 17.45 10.95 -11.08
CA THR A 423 16.87 9.60 -10.88
C THR A 423 15.80 9.29 -11.90
N ARG A 424 14.82 10.18 -12.09
CA ARG A 424 13.72 9.98 -13.04
C ARG A 424 14.18 9.73 -14.48
N PRO A 425 15.06 10.53 -15.11
CA PRO A 425 15.52 10.25 -16.45
C PRO A 425 16.28 8.93 -16.57
N VAL A 426 17.03 8.52 -15.54
CA VAL A 426 17.72 7.20 -15.52
C VAL A 426 16.71 6.06 -15.47
N GLU A 427 15.71 6.14 -14.60
CA GLU A 427 14.64 5.14 -14.51
C GLU A 427 13.88 5.00 -15.84
N ILE A 428 13.49 6.13 -16.47
CA ILE A 428 12.80 6.11 -17.78
C ILE A 428 13.68 5.41 -18.84
N ALA A 429 14.98 5.70 -18.88
CA ALA A 429 15.89 5.09 -19.82
C ALA A 429 16.02 3.57 -19.59
N PHE A 430 16.18 3.14 -18.34
CA PHE A 430 16.28 1.72 -17.98
C PHE A 430 14.96 0.97 -18.24
N MET A 431 13.83 1.54 -17.90
CA MET A 431 12.51 0.99 -18.19
C MET A 431 12.29 0.84 -19.70
N ALA A 432 12.70 1.83 -20.50
CA ALA A 432 12.61 1.74 -21.95
C ALA A 432 13.49 0.61 -22.51
N CYS A 433 14.72 0.45 -22.00
CA CYS A 433 15.59 -0.68 -22.34
C CYS A 433 14.97 -2.03 -21.98
N TYR A 434 14.39 -2.16 -20.78
CA TYR A 434 13.69 -3.38 -20.37
C TYR A 434 12.56 -3.73 -21.35
N TRP A 435 11.68 -2.80 -21.68
CA TRP A 435 10.55 -3.06 -22.57
C TRP A 435 10.99 -3.36 -23.99
N TYR A 436 12.10 -2.76 -24.45
CA TYR A 436 12.70 -3.13 -25.73
C TYR A 436 13.24 -4.55 -25.71
N ILE A 437 14.02 -4.92 -24.67
CA ILE A 437 14.65 -6.25 -24.58
C ILE A 437 13.59 -7.32 -24.32
N PHE A 438 12.76 -7.16 -23.30
CA PHE A 438 11.74 -8.15 -22.93
C PHE A 438 10.60 -8.17 -23.94
N GLY A 439 10.00 -7.00 -24.22
CA GLY A 439 8.79 -6.93 -25.06
C GLY A 439 9.10 -7.20 -26.53
N TYR A 440 10.06 -6.46 -27.11
CA TYR A 440 10.36 -6.58 -28.53
C TYR A 440 11.33 -7.73 -28.83
N CYS A 441 12.53 -7.74 -28.26
CA CYS A 441 13.53 -8.75 -28.62
C CYS A 441 13.10 -10.16 -28.19
N LEU A 442 12.68 -10.35 -26.94
CA LEU A 442 12.31 -11.66 -26.42
C LEU A 442 10.91 -12.08 -26.88
N VAL A 443 9.86 -11.37 -26.44
CA VAL A 443 8.49 -11.84 -26.65
C VAL A 443 8.07 -11.74 -28.11
N TRP A 444 8.36 -10.62 -28.77
CA TRP A 444 7.93 -10.42 -30.16
C TRP A 444 8.81 -11.14 -31.17
N SER A 445 10.13 -10.99 -31.10
CA SER A 445 11.04 -11.46 -32.14
C SER A 445 11.54 -12.90 -31.96
N THR A 446 11.71 -13.36 -30.69
CA THR A 446 12.30 -14.70 -30.43
C THR A 446 11.25 -15.78 -30.27
N LEU A 447 10.11 -15.49 -29.62
CA LEU A 447 9.10 -16.51 -29.40
C LEU A 447 8.25 -16.76 -30.66
N PRO A 448 8.07 -18.04 -31.10
CA PRO A 448 7.62 -18.34 -32.46
C PRO A 448 6.12 -18.07 -32.70
N THR A 449 5.25 -18.36 -31.75
CA THR A 449 3.78 -18.33 -31.95
C THR A 449 3.08 -17.52 -30.86
N TRP A 450 1.91 -16.98 -31.17
CA TRP A 450 1.10 -16.25 -30.22
C TRP A 450 0.74 -17.04 -28.94
N PRO A 451 0.31 -18.31 -29.00
CA PRO A 451 0.05 -19.09 -27.79
C PRO A 451 1.28 -19.21 -26.89
N ILE A 452 2.47 -19.44 -27.48
CA ILE A 452 3.73 -19.52 -26.73
C ILE A 452 4.08 -18.15 -26.12
N ARG A 453 3.90 -17.05 -26.83
CA ARG A 453 4.13 -15.68 -26.33
C ARG A 453 3.27 -15.39 -25.10
N VAL A 454 1.97 -15.66 -25.22
CA VAL A 454 1.00 -15.44 -24.12
C VAL A 454 1.35 -16.34 -22.92
N ALA A 455 1.55 -17.63 -23.16
CA ALA A 455 1.90 -18.59 -22.11
C ALA A 455 3.23 -18.24 -21.43
N PHE A 456 4.24 -17.83 -22.19
CA PHE A 456 5.53 -17.38 -21.65
C PHE A 456 5.38 -16.18 -20.72
N VAL A 457 4.67 -15.14 -21.18
CA VAL A 457 4.44 -13.93 -20.37
C VAL A 457 3.67 -14.27 -19.10
N ILE A 458 2.55 -14.99 -19.22
CA ILE A 458 1.76 -15.36 -18.05
C ILE A 458 2.60 -16.18 -17.06
N LEU A 459 3.30 -17.20 -17.53
CA LEU A 459 4.03 -18.13 -16.68
C LEU A 459 5.23 -17.46 -16.00
N SER A 460 6.03 -16.67 -16.74
CA SER A 460 7.17 -15.95 -16.15
C SER A 460 6.75 -14.96 -15.06
N HIS A 461 5.58 -14.34 -15.21
CA HIS A 461 5.03 -13.42 -14.22
C HIS A 461 4.36 -14.16 -13.05
N ALA A 462 3.63 -15.25 -13.33
CA ALA A 462 2.99 -16.05 -12.30
C ALA A 462 3.97 -16.68 -11.30
N VAL A 463 5.17 -17.07 -11.76
CA VAL A 463 6.24 -17.58 -10.89
C VAL A 463 6.65 -16.56 -9.82
N THR A 464 6.52 -15.27 -10.08
CA THR A 464 6.84 -14.21 -9.10
C THR A 464 5.82 -14.12 -7.96
N ILE A 465 4.75 -14.94 -7.95
CA ILE A 465 3.78 -15.03 -6.84
C ILE A 465 4.47 -15.28 -5.50
N ILE A 466 5.58 -16.01 -5.49
CA ILE A 466 6.37 -16.29 -4.28
C ILE A 466 6.74 -14.97 -3.58
N LEU A 467 7.20 -13.97 -4.35
CA LEU A 467 7.53 -12.64 -3.82
C LEU A 467 6.28 -11.88 -3.37
N HIS A 468 5.23 -11.85 -4.20
CA HIS A 468 4.03 -11.07 -3.90
C HIS A 468 3.29 -11.57 -2.66
N VAL A 469 3.23 -12.89 -2.47
CA VAL A 469 2.66 -13.48 -1.25
C VAL A 469 3.50 -13.12 -0.03
N GLN A 470 4.83 -13.15 -0.13
CA GLN A 470 5.72 -12.83 1.01
C GLN A 470 5.58 -11.36 1.45
N ILE A 471 5.41 -10.42 0.52
CA ILE A 471 5.20 -9.00 0.83
C ILE A 471 3.91 -8.80 1.62
N THR A 472 2.81 -9.44 1.20
CA THR A 472 1.51 -9.29 1.88
C THR A 472 1.39 -10.12 3.15
N LEU A 473 2.14 -11.23 3.24
CA LEU A 473 2.07 -12.20 4.33
C LEU A 473 2.28 -11.54 5.69
N SER A 474 3.26 -10.66 5.80
CA SER A 474 3.66 -10.07 7.07
C SER A 474 2.75 -8.94 7.57
N HIS A 475 1.83 -8.44 6.74
CA HIS A 475 1.04 -7.25 7.04
C HIS A 475 -0.48 -7.46 6.97
N TRP A 476 -0.98 -8.18 5.97
CA TRP A 476 -2.42 -8.22 5.68
C TRP A 476 -3.26 -8.95 6.74
N GLY A 477 -2.64 -9.80 7.53
CA GLY A 477 -3.28 -10.47 8.65
C GLY A 477 -3.16 -9.73 9.98
N MET A 478 -2.45 -8.59 10.00
CA MET A 478 -2.14 -7.84 11.22
C MET A 478 -3.15 -6.71 11.44
N PRO A 479 -3.26 -6.19 12.70
CA PRO A 479 -4.20 -5.12 13.03
C PRO A 479 -3.99 -3.86 12.18
N THR A 480 -5.12 -3.20 11.81
CA THR A 480 -5.14 -1.95 11.04
C THR A 480 -5.63 -0.75 11.85
N SER A 481 -6.04 -0.96 13.12
CA SER A 481 -6.51 0.09 14.00
C SER A 481 -5.39 1.03 14.46
N ASP A 482 -5.69 2.33 14.60
CA ASP A 482 -4.81 3.30 15.24
C ASP A 482 -5.10 3.35 16.74
N LEU A 483 -4.08 3.15 17.58
CA LEU A 483 -4.21 3.19 19.05
C LEU A 483 -3.94 4.58 19.64
N GLY A 484 -3.77 5.57 18.79
CA GLY A 484 -3.64 6.97 19.20
C GLY A 484 -2.20 7.50 19.27
N PRO A 485 -2.05 8.78 19.65
CA PRO A 485 -0.79 9.51 19.53
C PRO A 485 0.28 9.09 20.54
N THR A 486 -0.07 8.30 21.55
CA THR A 486 0.87 7.82 22.58
C THR A 486 1.60 6.56 22.15
N GLU A 487 1.06 5.78 21.18
CA GLU A 487 1.70 4.56 20.70
C GLU A 487 3.09 4.87 20.12
N SER A 488 4.13 4.25 20.69
CA SER A 488 5.53 4.45 20.23
C SER A 488 5.78 3.76 18.89
N PHE A 489 6.80 4.23 18.18
CA PHE A 489 7.26 3.63 16.93
C PHE A 489 7.51 2.12 17.06
N PRO A 490 8.31 1.60 18.02
CA PRO A 490 8.57 0.16 18.10
C PRO A 490 7.32 -0.66 18.40
N GLN A 491 6.40 -0.20 19.25
CA GLN A 491 5.17 -0.94 19.50
C GLN A 491 4.30 -1.00 18.26
N ARG A 492 4.12 0.11 17.53
CA ARG A 492 3.35 0.12 16.29
C ARG A 492 3.91 -0.86 15.27
N GLN A 493 5.24 -0.86 15.04
CA GLN A 493 5.86 -1.77 14.06
C GLN A 493 5.67 -3.24 14.45
N LEU A 494 5.87 -3.60 15.72
CA LEU A 494 5.70 -4.98 16.19
C LEU A 494 4.24 -5.44 16.17
N ARG A 495 3.29 -4.54 16.40
CA ARG A 495 1.86 -4.86 16.41
C ARG A 495 1.29 -5.04 14.99
N THR A 496 1.79 -4.26 14.05
CA THR A 496 1.26 -4.22 12.68
C THR A 496 2.03 -5.10 11.70
N THR A 497 3.04 -5.82 12.19
CA THR A 497 3.92 -6.65 11.36
C THR A 497 4.21 -7.98 12.04
N MET A 498 4.29 -9.07 11.27
CA MET A 498 4.73 -10.36 11.75
C MET A 498 5.93 -10.89 10.97
N ASP A 499 6.77 -11.66 11.67
CA ASP A 499 7.84 -12.44 11.07
C ASP A 499 7.37 -13.83 10.67
N VAL A 500 8.09 -14.44 9.73
CA VAL A 500 7.87 -15.83 9.32
C VAL A 500 9.04 -16.69 9.78
N ASP A 501 8.75 -17.69 10.62
CA ASP A 501 9.76 -18.64 11.06
C ASP A 501 10.11 -19.62 9.94
N CYS A 502 11.37 -19.69 9.63
CA CYS A 502 11.91 -20.64 8.64
C CYS A 502 13.34 -21.04 8.98
N PRO A 503 13.76 -22.27 8.60
CA PRO A 503 15.14 -22.70 8.79
C PRO A 503 16.11 -21.86 7.92
N ALA A 504 17.32 -21.62 8.43
CA ALA A 504 18.30 -20.72 7.80
C ALA A 504 18.65 -21.07 6.34
N TRP A 505 18.57 -22.34 5.94
CA TRP A 505 18.82 -22.75 4.56
C TRP A 505 17.76 -22.28 3.56
N LEU A 506 16.56 -21.83 4.04
CA LEU A 506 15.52 -21.21 3.22
C LEU A 506 15.63 -19.68 3.13
N ASP A 507 16.58 -19.05 3.82
CA ASP A 507 16.72 -17.58 3.80
C ASP A 507 16.86 -17.03 2.37
N PHE A 508 17.50 -17.79 1.49
CA PHE A 508 17.65 -17.38 0.07
C PHE A 508 16.31 -17.29 -0.67
N LEU A 509 15.32 -18.11 -0.32
CA LEU A 509 14.01 -18.10 -0.96
C LEU A 509 13.18 -16.91 -0.50
N HIS A 510 13.31 -16.56 0.78
CA HIS A 510 12.60 -15.44 1.39
C HIS A 510 13.30 -14.09 1.19
N GLY A 511 14.64 -14.10 0.98
CA GLY A 511 15.44 -12.91 0.71
C GLY A 511 15.39 -11.84 1.79
N GLY A 512 15.16 -12.22 3.04
CA GLY A 512 15.02 -11.30 4.18
C GLY A 512 13.58 -10.91 4.52
N LEU A 513 12.61 -11.15 3.61
CA LEU A 513 11.21 -10.80 3.84
C LEU A 513 10.54 -11.59 4.99
N GLN A 514 11.14 -12.69 5.43
CA GLN A 514 10.69 -13.40 6.62
C GLN A 514 10.96 -12.66 7.94
N PHE A 515 11.77 -11.60 7.92
CA PHE A 515 12.12 -10.78 9.07
C PHE A 515 11.50 -9.39 8.99
N GLN A 516 10.22 -9.30 8.62
CA GLN A 516 9.58 -8.00 8.35
C GLN A 516 9.46 -7.12 9.59
N ALA A 517 9.09 -7.68 10.76
CA ALA A 517 9.04 -6.91 11.99
C ALA A 517 10.42 -6.35 12.38
N VAL A 518 11.47 -7.16 12.21
CA VAL A 518 12.87 -6.74 12.40
C VAL A 518 13.26 -5.67 11.36
N HIS A 519 12.87 -5.88 10.10
CA HIS A 519 13.17 -4.96 9.01
C HIS A 519 12.47 -3.60 9.20
N HIS A 520 11.22 -3.58 9.63
CA HIS A 520 10.50 -2.35 9.95
C HIS A 520 11.14 -1.56 11.10
N LEU A 521 11.68 -2.26 12.10
CA LEU A 521 12.42 -1.62 13.18
C LEU A 521 13.80 -1.10 12.73
N PHE A 522 14.45 -1.76 11.74
CA PHE A 522 15.82 -1.45 11.30
C PHE A 522 15.98 -1.58 9.78
N PRO A 523 15.28 -0.75 8.97
CA PRO A 523 15.17 -0.93 7.51
C PRO A 523 16.50 -0.80 6.75
N ARG A 524 17.51 -0.17 7.34
CA ARG A 524 18.84 -0.01 6.73
C ARG A 524 19.82 -1.13 7.10
N VAL A 525 19.43 -2.07 7.94
CA VAL A 525 20.24 -3.26 8.21
C VAL A 525 20.23 -4.16 6.97
N PRO A 526 21.40 -4.54 6.42
CA PRO A 526 21.47 -5.48 5.30
C PRO A 526 20.76 -6.79 5.64
N ARG A 527 19.99 -7.34 4.70
CA ARG A 527 19.15 -8.54 4.95
C ARG A 527 19.91 -9.74 5.52
N HIS A 528 21.20 -9.89 5.18
CA HIS A 528 22.04 -10.98 5.68
C HIS A 528 22.34 -10.91 7.20
N ASN A 529 22.09 -9.74 7.81
CA ASN A 529 22.27 -9.53 9.26
C ASN A 529 20.94 -9.59 10.01
N LEU A 530 19.77 -9.61 9.33
CA LEU A 530 18.45 -9.53 9.98
C LEU A 530 18.21 -10.71 10.93
N ARG A 531 18.70 -11.92 10.62
CA ARG A 531 18.57 -13.07 11.52
C ARG A 531 19.30 -12.86 12.86
N GLN A 532 20.44 -12.19 12.85
CA GLN A 532 21.15 -11.83 14.07
C GLN A 532 20.41 -10.73 14.83
N VAL A 533 19.91 -9.71 14.12
CA VAL A 533 19.10 -8.64 14.74
C VAL A 533 17.80 -9.18 15.31
N GLN A 534 17.20 -10.22 14.71
CA GLN A 534 15.98 -10.85 15.23
C GLN A 534 16.16 -11.36 16.67
N SER A 535 17.32 -11.96 17.00
CA SER A 535 17.56 -12.41 18.36
C SER A 535 17.57 -11.25 19.35
N LEU A 536 18.15 -10.11 18.97
CA LEU A 536 18.17 -8.90 19.80
C LEU A 536 16.77 -8.28 19.95
N VAL A 537 15.96 -8.35 18.90
CA VAL A 537 14.56 -7.88 18.95
C VAL A 537 13.71 -8.78 19.85
N ARG A 538 13.93 -10.08 19.82
CA ARG A 538 13.24 -11.01 20.75
C ARG A 538 13.58 -10.71 22.21
N ASP A 539 14.87 -10.51 22.54
CA ASP A 539 15.31 -10.09 23.88
C ASP A 539 14.66 -8.76 24.31
N PHE A 540 14.55 -7.81 23.36
CA PHE A 540 13.88 -6.52 23.60
C PHE A 540 12.38 -6.71 23.89
N CYS A 541 11.70 -7.53 23.11
CA CYS A 541 10.26 -7.80 23.29
C CYS A 541 10.00 -8.51 24.63
N GLU A 542 10.85 -9.47 25.03
CA GLU A 542 10.75 -10.13 26.33
C GLU A 542 10.95 -9.14 27.48
N LYS A 543 11.94 -8.24 27.37
CA LYS A 543 12.23 -7.23 28.39
C LYS A 543 11.12 -6.17 28.52
N THR A 544 10.46 -5.81 27.43
CA THR A 544 9.43 -4.76 27.39
C THR A 544 8.01 -5.31 27.44
N GLU A 545 7.86 -6.63 27.54
CA GLU A 545 6.57 -7.33 27.51
C GLU A 545 5.76 -7.05 26.22
N LEU A 546 6.43 -6.63 25.15
CA LEU A 546 5.80 -6.45 23.85
C LEU A 546 5.63 -7.78 23.14
N ARG A 547 4.46 -7.97 22.54
CA ARG A 547 4.18 -9.18 21.79
C ARG A 547 4.97 -9.21 20.47
N TYR A 548 5.81 -10.23 20.31
CA TYR A 548 6.50 -10.50 19.05
C TYR A 548 5.75 -11.55 18.23
N GLN A 549 5.18 -11.13 17.09
CA GLN A 549 4.40 -12.00 16.22
C GLN A 549 5.35 -12.76 15.27
N CYS A 550 5.42 -14.08 15.40
CA CYS A 550 6.25 -14.92 14.53
C CYS A 550 5.55 -16.25 14.28
N TYR A 551 5.24 -16.56 13.03
CA TYR A 551 4.50 -17.76 12.63
C TYR A 551 5.26 -18.55 11.58
N GLY A 552 5.05 -19.88 11.51
CA GLY A 552 5.50 -20.64 10.35
C GLY A 552 4.80 -20.18 9.05
N PHE A 553 5.41 -20.45 7.91
CA PHE A 553 4.88 -19.99 6.61
C PHE A 553 3.41 -20.36 6.37
N VAL A 554 3.02 -21.60 6.68
CA VAL A 554 1.62 -22.07 6.53
C VAL A 554 0.68 -21.36 7.50
N GLU A 555 1.10 -21.20 8.76
CA GLU A 555 0.31 -20.53 9.79
C GLU A 555 0.12 -19.05 9.44
N GLY A 556 1.17 -18.36 9.02
CA GLY A 556 1.08 -16.97 8.57
C GLY A 556 0.09 -16.79 7.41
N ASN A 557 0.13 -17.69 6.40
CA ASN A 557 -0.87 -17.67 5.31
C ASN A 557 -2.30 -17.89 5.83
N LYS A 558 -2.50 -18.77 6.84
CA LYS A 558 -3.83 -18.94 7.46
C LYS A 558 -4.28 -17.66 8.16
N VAL A 559 -3.38 -16.93 8.83
CA VAL A 559 -3.70 -15.64 9.48
C VAL A 559 -4.20 -14.64 8.43
N VAL A 560 -3.49 -14.47 7.30
CA VAL A 560 -3.92 -13.59 6.20
C VAL A 560 -5.27 -14.01 5.63
N LEU A 561 -5.43 -15.29 5.28
CA LEU A 561 -6.69 -15.78 4.70
C LEU A 561 -7.86 -15.68 5.68
N SER A 562 -7.62 -15.87 6.98
CA SER A 562 -8.64 -15.71 8.02
C SER A 562 -9.07 -14.24 8.14
N ARG A 563 -8.13 -13.29 8.08
CA ARG A 563 -8.46 -11.87 8.09
C ARG A 563 -9.27 -11.46 6.86
N LEU A 564 -8.86 -11.91 5.68
CA LEU A 564 -9.63 -11.66 4.45
C LEU A 564 -11.04 -12.27 4.52
N GLU A 565 -11.20 -13.47 5.10
CA GLU A 565 -12.50 -14.10 5.30
C GLU A 565 -13.35 -13.34 6.31
N GLU A 566 -12.77 -12.82 7.38
CA GLU A 566 -13.45 -12.03 8.40
C GLU A 566 -14.07 -10.78 7.79
N VAL A 567 -13.29 -9.98 7.06
CA VAL A 567 -13.80 -8.78 6.37
C VAL A 567 -14.81 -9.15 5.28
N ALA A 568 -14.60 -10.25 4.55
CA ALA A 568 -15.57 -10.76 3.57
C ALA A 568 -16.93 -11.06 4.22
N LYS A 569 -16.95 -11.66 5.41
CA LYS A 569 -18.20 -11.91 6.18
C LYS A 569 -18.90 -10.62 6.59
N MET A 570 -18.14 -9.61 7.04
CA MET A 570 -18.70 -8.29 7.36
C MET A 570 -19.40 -7.67 6.15
N VAL A 571 -18.75 -7.72 4.98
CA VAL A 571 -19.31 -7.22 3.72
C VAL A 571 -20.55 -8.03 3.30
N THR A 572 -20.49 -9.35 3.39
CA THR A 572 -21.64 -10.21 3.05
C THR A 572 -22.84 -9.88 3.92
N THR A 573 -22.64 -9.74 5.24
CA THR A 573 -23.72 -9.34 6.17
C THR A 573 -24.33 -8.00 5.77
N LEU A 574 -23.48 -7.02 5.43
CA LEU A 574 -23.96 -5.70 4.98
C LEU A 574 -24.79 -5.79 3.69
N VAL A 575 -24.30 -6.53 2.69
CA VAL A 575 -24.99 -6.72 1.39
C VAL A 575 -26.33 -7.43 1.58
N ASP A 576 -26.37 -8.47 2.43
CA ASP A 576 -27.60 -9.21 2.70
C ASP A 576 -28.63 -8.35 3.46
N CYS A 577 -28.18 -7.53 4.44
CA CYS A 577 -29.04 -6.55 5.10
C CYS A 577 -29.60 -5.51 4.11
N GLN A 578 -28.79 -5.01 3.19
CA GLN A 578 -29.25 -4.06 2.16
C GLN A 578 -30.28 -4.68 1.23
N LYS A 579 -30.08 -5.93 0.80
CA LYS A 579 -31.07 -6.67 0.01
C LYS A 579 -32.37 -6.85 0.75
N HIS A 580 -32.31 -7.26 2.02
CA HIS A 580 -33.49 -7.43 2.86
C HIS A 580 -34.27 -6.12 3.01
N MET A 581 -33.59 -5.01 3.25
CA MET A 581 -34.20 -3.68 3.32
C MET A 581 -34.91 -3.29 2.01
N ILE A 582 -34.31 -3.61 0.85
CA ILE A 582 -34.93 -3.35 -0.46
C ILE A 582 -36.19 -4.21 -0.66
N GLU A 583 -36.14 -5.47 -0.24
CA GLU A 583 -37.24 -6.43 -0.44
C GLU A 583 -38.41 -6.20 0.52
N THR A 584 -38.14 -5.82 1.77
CA THR A 584 -39.16 -5.72 2.82
C THR A 584 -39.56 -4.29 3.17
N GLY A 585 -38.72 -3.31 2.83
CA GLY A 585 -38.85 -1.93 3.29
C GLY A 585 -38.52 -1.72 4.78
N GLU A 586 -38.05 -2.76 5.49
CA GLU A 586 -37.67 -2.71 6.89
C GLU A 586 -36.15 -2.52 7.06
N SER A 587 -35.74 -1.64 7.98
CA SER A 587 -34.33 -1.46 8.31
C SER A 587 -33.85 -2.61 9.20
N GLY A 588 -33.01 -3.49 8.66
CA GLY A 588 -32.39 -4.60 9.42
C GLY A 588 -31.16 -4.23 10.24
N LEU A 589 -30.79 -2.95 10.26
CA LEU A 589 -29.63 -2.41 10.99
C LEU A 589 -30.11 -1.58 12.20
N HIS A 590 -30.65 -2.24 13.22
CA HIS A 590 -30.94 -1.65 14.53
C HIS A 590 -30.03 -2.24 15.59
#